data_985a4ed81828a800ab8e45dad286590e
#
_entry.id   985a4ed81828a800ab8e45dad286590e
#
_cell.length_a   1.000
_cell.length_b   1.000
_cell.length_c   1.000
_cell.angle_alpha   90.00
_cell.angle_beta   90.00
_cell.angle_gamma   90.00
#
_symmetry.space_group_name_H-M   'P 1'
#
loop_
_entity.id
_entity.type
_entity.pdbx_description
1 polymer ?
#
loop_
_entity_poly.entity_id
_entity_poly.type
_entity_poly.pdbx_seq_one_letter_code
_entity_poly.pdbx_strand_id
1 'polypeptide(L)'
;MQNQLPVINLSRVDDPNQQADFYRELRQTARDIGFFYLVGHGVDIAQIRAMEREARAFFQLSAAQKNALSMEHSPQFRGYTGAKEEFTRNQPDNREQIDIGAELPVWENIPDDAPWLHLQGPNLWPQEADLPHFKTTVLAYQQTLREVAIKLLRAFLVALDQPADALDDLIADPPVHLLKLVRYPASS
;
A
#
# COMPACT_ATOMS: atom_id res chain seq x y z
N MET A 1 -5.99 -7.90 -30.88
CA MET A 1 -5.48 -6.93 -29.91
C MET A 1 -4.80 -7.73 -28.81
N GLN A 2 -3.53 -7.46 -28.53
CA GLN A 2 -2.77 -8.19 -27.51
C GLN A 2 -3.37 -7.90 -26.14
N ASN A 3 -3.87 -8.94 -25.46
CA ASN A 3 -4.41 -8.89 -24.11
C ASN A 3 -3.29 -8.82 -23.03
N GLN A 4 -2.19 -8.12 -23.30
CA GLN A 4 -1.13 -7.93 -22.32
C GLN A 4 -1.18 -6.54 -21.76
N LEU A 5 -1.11 -6.43 -20.42
CA LEU A 5 -0.98 -5.15 -19.76
C LEU A 5 0.35 -4.49 -20.13
N PRO A 6 0.37 -3.18 -20.31
CA PRO A 6 1.61 -2.43 -20.54
C PRO A 6 2.60 -2.62 -19.40
N VAL A 7 3.88 -2.50 -19.73
CA VAL A 7 4.98 -2.52 -18.76
C VAL A 7 5.69 -1.17 -18.81
N ILE A 8 5.62 -0.43 -17.72
CA ILE A 8 6.28 0.86 -17.56
C ILE A 8 7.57 0.68 -16.76
N ASN A 9 8.70 1.12 -17.30
CA ASN A 9 9.99 1.06 -16.61
C ASN A 9 10.29 2.41 -15.94
N LEU A 10 10.19 2.45 -14.60
CA LEU A 10 10.39 3.67 -13.80
C LEU A 10 11.82 4.19 -13.83
N SER A 11 12.83 3.34 -14.06
CA SER A 11 14.23 3.80 -14.11
C SER A 11 14.50 4.78 -15.26
N ARG A 12 13.66 4.81 -16.30
CA ARG A 12 13.75 5.74 -17.44
C ARG A 12 13.53 7.19 -17.04
N VAL A 13 12.90 7.44 -15.89
CA VAL A 13 12.70 8.80 -15.36
C VAL A 13 14.03 9.48 -15.00
N ASP A 14 15.07 8.68 -14.69
CA ASP A 14 16.39 9.17 -14.30
C ASP A 14 17.33 9.34 -15.51
N ASP A 15 16.93 8.92 -16.71
CA ASP A 15 17.72 9.03 -17.94
C ASP A 15 17.22 10.19 -18.81
N PRO A 16 17.98 11.30 -18.95
CA PRO A 16 17.59 12.47 -19.75
C PRO A 16 17.22 12.14 -21.20
N ASN A 17 17.80 11.07 -21.77
CA ASN A 17 17.52 10.66 -23.15
C ASN A 17 16.21 9.88 -23.30
N GLN A 18 15.66 9.36 -22.22
CA GLN A 18 14.46 8.55 -22.21
C GLN A 18 13.25 9.21 -21.53
N GLN A 19 13.48 10.27 -20.77
CA GLN A 19 12.43 10.94 -19.98
C GLN A 19 11.24 11.39 -20.83
N ALA A 20 11.45 12.04 -21.94
CA ALA A 20 10.36 12.57 -22.77
C ALA A 20 9.45 11.45 -23.30
N ASP A 21 10.03 10.34 -23.74
CA ASP A 21 9.29 9.18 -24.22
C ASP A 21 8.59 8.46 -23.06
N PHE A 22 9.27 8.37 -21.90
CA PHE A 22 8.70 7.80 -20.69
C PHE A 22 7.43 8.54 -20.24
N TYR A 23 7.46 9.86 -20.13
CA TYR A 23 6.29 10.66 -19.71
C TYR A 23 5.13 10.56 -20.69
N ARG A 24 5.41 10.53 -21.99
CA ARG A 24 4.39 10.35 -23.03
C ARG A 24 3.73 8.98 -22.92
N GLU A 25 4.52 7.91 -22.76
CA GLU A 25 4.05 6.55 -22.59
C GLU A 25 3.24 6.39 -21.30
N LEU A 26 3.70 6.95 -20.17
CA LEU A 26 3.00 6.93 -18.89
C LEU A 26 1.62 7.59 -19.00
N ARG A 27 1.56 8.80 -19.58
CA ARG A 27 0.30 9.54 -19.80
C ARG A 27 -0.66 8.75 -20.69
N GLN A 28 -0.17 8.22 -21.81
CA GLN A 28 -1.01 7.47 -22.74
C GLN A 28 -1.53 6.18 -22.09
N THR A 29 -0.69 5.43 -21.42
CA THR A 29 -1.05 4.19 -20.73
C THR A 29 -2.10 4.42 -19.65
N ALA A 30 -1.92 5.45 -18.83
CA ALA A 30 -2.86 5.80 -17.77
C ALA A 30 -4.23 6.22 -18.33
N ARG A 31 -4.24 7.01 -19.42
CA ARG A 31 -5.48 7.47 -20.06
C ARG A 31 -6.22 6.35 -20.78
N ASP A 32 -5.51 5.51 -21.52
CA ASP A 32 -6.13 4.57 -22.47
C ASP A 32 -6.46 3.21 -21.83
N ILE A 33 -5.70 2.81 -20.78
CA ILE A 33 -5.83 1.52 -20.12
C ILE A 33 -6.12 1.65 -18.62
N GLY A 34 -5.47 2.59 -17.93
CA GLY A 34 -5.69 2.91 -16.52
C GLY A 34 -4.82 2.12 -15.54
N PHE A 35 -4.11 1.06 -15.96
CA PHE A 35 -3.17 0.29 -15.13
C PHE A 35 -2.09 -0.40 -15.97
N PHE A 36 -0.98 -0.73 -15.31
CA PHE A 36 0.22 -1.26 -15.94
C PHE A 36 1.09 -2.03 -14.94
N TYR A 37 2.01 -2.84 -15.44
CA TYR A 37 3.11 -3.37 -14.64
C TYR A 37 4.21 -2.32 -14.51
N LEU A 38 4.69 -2.09 -13.29
CA LEU A 38 5.83 -1.21 -13.04
C LEU A 38 7.09 -2.05 -12.83
N VAL A 39 8.14 -1.78 -13.61
CA VAL A 39 9.47 -2.39 -13.48
C VAL A 39 10.51 -1.28 -13.29
N GLY A 40 11.76 -1.67 -12.97
CA GLY A 40 12.83 -0.69 -12.74
C GLY A 40 12.56 0.25 -11.55
N HIS A 41 11.71 -0.18 -10.62
CA HIS A 41 11.30 0.58 -9.44
C HIS A 41 12.33 0.58 -8.30
N GLY A 42 13.40 -0.24 -8.40
CA GLY A 42 14.48 -0.26 -7.42
C GLY A 42 14.21 -1.05 -6.12
N VAL A 43 13.02 -1.60 -5.94
CA VAL A 43 12.72 -2.44 -4.77
C VAL A 43 13.50 -3.75 -4.87
N ASP A 44 14.28 -4.08 -3.84
CA ASP A 44 15.05 -5.32 -3.79
C ASP A 44 14.12 -6.55 -3.79
N ILE A 45 14.42 -7.51 -4.66
CA ILE A 45 13.69 -8.78 -4.74
C ILE A 45 13.73 -9.56 -3.43
N ALA A 46 14.79 -9.44 -2.66
CA ALA A 46 14.89 -10.07 -1.33
C ALA A 46 13.89 -9.45 -0.35
N GLN A 47 13.65 -8.14 -0.43
CA GLN A 47 12.66 -7.44 0.38
C GLN A 47 11.23 -7.85 -0.03
N ILE A 48 10.94 -7.95 -1.33
CA ILE A 48 9.65 -8.44 -1.83
C ILE A 48 9.38 -9.86 -1.32
N ARG A 49 10.37 -10.75 -1.44
CA ARG A 49 10.26 -12.13 -0.94
C ARG A 49 10.12 -12.22 0.58
N ALA A 50 10.79 -11.35 1.31
CA ALA A 50 10.65 -11.27 2.77
C ALA A 50 9.21 -10.89 3.13
N MET A 51 8.67 -9.84 2.48
CA MET A 51 7.30 -9.39 2.71
C MET A 51 6.27 -10.49 2.36
N GLU A 52 6.48 -11.20 1.25
CA GLU A 52 5.62 -12.32 0.87
C GLU A 52 5.63 -13.46 1.91
N ARG A 53 6.79 -13.82 2.45
CA ARG A 53 6.89 -14.83 3.51
C ARG A 53 6.15 -14.41 4.77
N GLU A 54 6.34 -13.18 5.22
CA GLU A 54 5.67 -12.64 6.41
C GLU A 54 4.15 -12.58 6.22
N ALA A 55 3.67 -12.14 5.05
CA ALA A 55 2.26 -12.12 4.73
C ALA A 55 1.65 -13.54 4.75
N ARG A 56 2.33 -14.54 4.17
CA ARG A 56 1.89 -15.93 4.22
C ARG A 56 1.86 -16.47 5.65
N ALA A 57 2.88 -16.17 6.45
CA ALA A 57 2.98 -16.60 7.85
C ALA A 57 1.85 -15.98 8.68
N PHE A 58 1.53 -14.70 8.47
CA PHE A 58 0.41 -14.02 9.12
C PHE A 58 -0.93 -14.74 8.87
N PHE A 59 -1.24 -15.05 7.62
CA PHE A 59 -2.50 -15.74 7.28
C PHE A 59 -2.54 -17.22 7.72
N GLN A 60 -1.42 -17.79 8.13
CA GLN A 60 -1.34 -19.13 8.73
C GLN A 60 -1.55 -19.13 10.27
N LEU A 61 -1.55 -17.96 10.91
CA LEU A 61 -1.90 -17.86 12.32
C LEU A 61 -3.30 -18.43 12.59
N SER A 62 -3.50 -18.91 13.80
CA SER A 62 -4.82 -19.39 14.25
C SER A 62 -5.88 -18.29 14.17
N ALA A 63 -7.14 -18.67 14.05
CA ALA A 63 -8.25 -17.72 14.06
C ALA A 63 -8.22 -16.83 15.32
N ALA A 64 -7.90 -17.41 16.48
CA ALA A 64 -7.81 -16.65 17.74
C ALA A 64 -6.74 -15.56 17.69
N GLN A 65 -5.54 -15.87 17.16
CA GLN A 65 -4.45 -14.90 17.03
C GLN A 65 -4.80 -13.79 16.04
N LYS A 66 -5.44 -14.10 14.90
CA LYS A 66 -5.87 -13.10 13.92
C LYS A 66 -7.01 -12.23 14.47
N ASN A 67 -8.00 -12.83 15.13
CA ASN A 67 -9.15 -12.10 15.71
C ASN A 67 -8.72 -11.18 16.87
N ALA A 68 -7.64 -11.51 17.60
CA ALA A 68 -7.06 -10.59 18.59
C ALA A 68 -6.59 -9.26 17.94
N LEU A 69 -6.35 -9.24 16.64
CA LEU A 69 -5.98 -8.07 15.85
C LEU A 69 -7.16 -7.51 15.04
N SER A 70 -8.42 -7.88 15.40
CA SER A 70 -9.60 -7.41 14.69
C SER A 70 -9.60 -5.87 14.56
N MET A 71 -9.98 -5.38 13.40
CA MET A 71 -10.17 -3.95 13.13
C MET A 71 -11.14 -3.30 14.12
N GLU A 72 -12.07 -4.05 14.69
CA GLU A 72 -13.00 -3.57 15.72
C GLU A 72 -12.30 -3.07 17.00
N HIS A 73 -11.05 -3.52 17.24
CA HIS A 73 -10.23 -3.09 18.36
C HIS A 73 -9.44 -1.80 18.09
N SER A 74 -9.51 -1.26 16.87
CA SER A 74 -8.75 -0.07 16.47
C SER A 74 -9.67 1.10 16.12
N PRO A 75 -9.68 2.17 16.91
CA PRO A 75 -10.36 3.42 16.54
C PRO A 75 -9.86 4.04 15.23
N GLN A 76 -8.67 3.66 14.79
CA GLN A 76 -8.03 4.16 13.57
C GLN A 76 -8.31 3.29 12.33
N PHE A 77 -9.21 2.33 12.41
CA PHE A 77 -9.51 1.39 11.32
C PHE A 77 -8.26 0.65 10.81
N ARG A 78 -7.47 0.10 11.75
CA ARG A 78 -6.32 -0.76 11.49
C ARG A 78 -6.60 -2.15 11.99
N GLY A 79 -6.07 -3.17 11.30
CA GLY A 79 -6.14 -4.54 11.81
C GLY A 79 -6.79 -5.52 10.85
N TYR A 80 -7.13 -6.67 11.38
CA TYR A 80 -7.61 -7.82 10.65
C TYR A 80 -9.12 -7.79 10.44
N THR A 81 -9.54 -8.18 9.24
CA THR A 81 -10.93 -8.46 8.87
C THR A 81 -11.01 -9.89 8.32
N GLY A 82 -11.88 -10.69 8.88
CA GLY A 82 -12.06 -12.09 8.54
C GLY A 82 -12.81 -12.33 7.22
N ALA A 83 -12.75 -13.56 6.73
CA ALA A 83 -13.44 -13.92 5.51
C ALA A 83 -14.95 -13.79 5.68
N LYS A 84 -15.63 -13.20 4.69
CA LYS A 84 -17.08 -12.92 4.66
C LYS A 84 -17.56 -11.82 5.62
N GLU A 85 -16.67 -11.10 6.27
CA GLU A 85 -17.01 -9.94 7.11
C GLU A 85 -17.14 -8.65 6.28
N GLU A 86 -16.52 -8.58 5.11
CA GLU A 86 -16.72 -7.50 4.15
C GLU A 86 -17.74 -7.86 3.07
N PHE A 87 -18.45 -6.86 2.59
CA PHE A 87 -19.48 -7.01 1.55
C PHE A 87 -19.14 -6.16 0.34
N THR A 88 -19.10 -6.80 -0.84
CA THR A 88 -19.02 -6.11 -2.13
C THR A 88 -20.33 -6.35 -2.88
N ARG A 89 -21.03 -5.26 -3.25
CA ARG A 89 -22.35 -5.32 -3.93
C ARG A 89 -23.38 -6.21 -3.20
N ASN A 90 -23.42 -6.11 -1.87
CA ASN A 90 -24.27 -6.90 -0.98
C ASN A 90 -24.01 -8.42 -0.99
N GLN A 91 -22.84 -8.85 -1.44
CA GLN A 91 -22.40 -10.23 -1.31
C GLN A 91 -21.16 -10.30 -0.42
N PRO A 92 -21.06 -11.27 0.50
CA PRO A 92 -19.90 -11.42 1.35
C PRO A 92 -18.66 -11.78 0.52
N ASP A 93 -17.58 -11.04 0.71
CA ASP A 93 -16.29 -11.30 0.06
C ASP A 93 -15.62 -12.52 0.70
N ASN A 94 -15.22 -13.47 -0.12
CA ASN A 94 -14.43 -14.62 0.33
C ASN A 94 -12.95 -14.24 0.39
N ARG A 95 -12.63 -13.21 1.19
CA ARG A 95 -11.25 -12.77 1.46
C ARG A 95 -11.06 -12.48 2.93
N GLU A 96 -9.87 -12.63 3.39
CA GLU A 96 -9.40 -12.11 4.68
C GLU A 96 -8.27 -11.12 4.43
N GLN A 97 -8.12 -10.13 5.30
CA GLN A 97 -7.14 -9.07 5.10
C GLN A 97 -6.65 -8.49 6.42
N ILE A 98 -5.52 -7.79 6.34
CA ILE A 98 -5.07 -6.90 7.41
C ILE A 98 -4.71 -5.55 6.83
N ASP A 99 -5.22 -4.49 7.44
CA ASP A 99 -5.00 -3.10 7.09
C ASP A 99 -3.96 -2.48 8.03
N ILE A 100 -2.87 -1.99 7.45
CA ILE A 100 -1.71 -1.43 8.16
C ILE A 100 -1.42 -0.06 7.59
N GLY A 101 -1.60 0.98 8.42
CA GLY A 101 -1.29 2.35 8.02
C GLY A 101 0.12 2.78 8.39
N ALA A 102 0.41 4.07 8.22
CA ALA A 102 1.59 4.67 8.81
C ALA A 102 1.57 4.47 10.32
N GLU A 103 2.71 4.05 10.90
CA GLU A 103 2.84 3.87 12.36
C GLU A 103 3.02 5.25 13.00
N LEU A 104 1.95 5.75 13.60
CA LEU A 104 1.88 7.07 14.19
C LEU A 104 1.36 6.99 15.64
N PRO A 105 1.69 7.97 16.48
CA PRO A 105 1.02 8.09 17.78
C PRO A 105 -0.45 8.46 17.60
N VAL A 106 -1.25 8.21 18.63
CA VAL A 106 -2.63 8.71 18.68
C VAL A 106 -2.61 10.24 18.81
N TRP A 107 -3.45 10.92 18.06
CA TRP A 107 -3.67 12.35 18.20
C TRP A 107 -4.50 12.62 19.47
N GLU A 108 -3.99 13.46 20.40
CA GLU A 108 -4.69 13.75 21.66
C GLU A 108 -5.71 14.89 21.53
N ASN A 109 -5.44 15.89 20.69
CA ASN A 109 -6.30 17.07 20.52
C ASN A 109 -6.60 17.26 19.04
N ILE A 110 -7.63 16.58 18.54
CA ILE A 110 -8.02 16.66 17.14
C ILE A 110 -8.93 17.90 16.95
N PRO A 111 -8.57 18.83 16.06
CA PRO A 111 -9.42 19.96 15.74
C PRO A 111 -10.76 19.51 15.10
N ASP A 112 -11.84 20.25 15.39
CA ASP A 112 -13.18 19.93 14.83
C ASP A 112 -13.23 19.99 13.30
N ASP A 113 -12.35 20.77 12.68
CA ASP A 113 -12.22 20.91 11.23
C ASP A 113 -11.28 19.87 10.59
N ALA A 114 -10.67 18.99 11.40
CA ALA A 114 -9.75 17.94 10.92
C ALA A 114 -10.12 16.52 11.43
N PRO A 115 -11.39 16.08 11.34
CA PRO A 115 -11.84 14.80 11.92
C PRO A 115 -11.13 13.58 11.31
N TRP A 116 -10.55 13.69 10.11
CA TRP A 116 -9.77 12.59 9.47
C TRP A 116 -8.52 12.20 10.27
N LEU A 117 -8.02 13.05 11.17
CA LEU A 117 -6.90 12.74 12.06
C LEU A 117 -7.22 11.59 13.03
N HIS A 118 -8.50 11.32 13.32
CA HIS A 118 -8.91 10.12 14.05
C HIS A 118 -8.48 8.80 13.36
N LEU A 119 -8.28 8.81 12.05
CA LEU A 119 -7.84 7.67 11.29
C LEU A 119 -6.31 7.47 11.33
N GLN A 120 -5.57 8.37 11.98
CA GLN A 120 -4.13 8.27 12.16
C GLN A 120 -3.81 7.73 13.55
N GLY A 121 -2.88 6.80 13.64
CA GLY A 121 -2.48 6.23 14.92
C GLY A 121 -1.73 4.91 14.75
N PRO A 122 -1.54 4.19 15.86
CA PRO A 122 -0.79 2.94 15.86
C PRO A 122 -1.53 1.83 15.12
N ASN A 123 -0.77 0.88 14.63
CA ASN A 123 -1.30 -0.36 14.07
C ASN A 123 -1.48 -1.44 15.15
N LEU A 124 -2.30 -2.44 14.84
CA LEU A 124 -2.37 -3.67 15.61
C LEU A 124 -1.35 -4.67 15.05
N TRP A 125 -0.46 -5.16 15.91
CA TRP A 125 0.62 -6.06 15.50
C TRP A 125 0.47 -7.44 16.14
N PRO A 126 0.78 -8.54 15.43
CA PRO A 126 0.86 -9.87 16.03
C PRO A 126 1.91 -9.88 17.13
N GLN A 127 1.76 -10.82 18.09
CA GLN A 127 2.74 -11.00 19.15
C GLN A 127 4.11 -11.34 18.54
N GLU A 128 5.17 -10.76 19.10
CA GLU A 128 6.53 -11.01 18.63
C GLU A 128 6.94 -12.49 18.74
N ALA A 129 6.39 -13.19 19.74
CA ALA A 129 6.60 -14.62 19.90
C ALA A 129 6.00 -15.46 18.74
N ASP A 130 4.95 -14.97 18.09
CA ASP A 130 4.30 -15.65 16.98
C ASP A 130 4.96 -15.29 15.63
N LEU A 131 5.26 -14.01 15.42
CA LEU A 131 5.84 -13.47 14.17
C LEU A 131 6.91 -12.42 14.48
N PRO A 132 8.14 -12.83 14.81
CA PRO A 132 9.18 -11.92 15.33
C PRO A 132 9.66 -10.88 14.30
N HIS A 133 9.48 -11.14 13.00
CA HIS A 133 9.95 -10.27 11.93
C HIS A 133 8.84 -9.52 11.20
N PHE A 134 7.56 -9.78 11.49
CA PHE A 134 6.44 -9.24 10.74
C PHE A 134 6.42 -7.71 10.77
N LYS A 135 6.42 -7.10 11.96
CA LYS A 135 6.36 -5.64 12.10
C LYS A 135 7.52 -4.95 11.38
N THR A 136 8.75 -5.39 11.63
CA THR A 136 9.96 -4.78 11.05
C THR A 136 10.00 -4.91 9.52
N THR A 137 9.62 -6.09 8.99
CA THR A 137 9.57 -6.34 7.56
C THR A 137 8.51 -5.48 6.88
N VAL A 138 7.30 -5.42 7.46
CA VAL A 138 6.19 -4.62 6.92
C VAL A 138 6.56 -3.14 6.89
N LEU A 139 7.07 -2.58 7.99
CA LEU A 139 7.42 -1.16 8.05
C LEU A 139 8.55 -0.80 7.08
N ALA A 140 9.57 -1.64 6.95
CA ALA A 140 10.64 -1.44 5.97
C ALA A 140 10.10 -1.49 4.52
N TYR A 141 9.21 -2.42 4.23
CA TYR A 141 8.58 -2.53 2.92
C TYR A 141 7.67 -1.34 2.59
N GLN A 142 6.85 -0.88 3.55
CA GLN A 142 6.04 0.33 3.41
C GLN A 142 6.90 1.54 3.09
N GLN A 143 8.03 1.73 3.79
CA GLN A 143 8.96 2.82 3.54
C GLN A 143 9.47 2.81 2.09
N THR A 144 9.93 1.66 1.61
CA THR A 144 10.42 1.51 0.24
C THR A 144 9.33 1.77 -0.79
N LEU A 145 8.12 1.23 -0.60
CA LEU A 145 7.00 1.45 -1.51
C LEU A 145 6.54 2.91 -1.52
N ARG A 146 6.60 3.60 -0.38
CA ARG A 146 6.31 5.03 -0.29
C ARG A 146 7.22 5.84 -1.21
N GLU A 147 8.52 5.57 -1.20
CA GLU A 147 9.48 6.25 -2.06
C GLU A 147 9.18 6.00 -3.55
N VAL A 148 8.87 4.76 -3.92
CA VAL A 148 8.44 4.42 -5.28
C VAL A 148 7.15 5.15 -5.66
N ALA A 149 6.17 5.20 -4.76
CA ALA A 149 4.88 5.86 -5.01
C ALA A 149 5.05 7.37 -5.20
N ILE A 150 5.87 8.04 -4.38
CA ILE A 150 6.16 9.48 -4.52
C ILE A 150 6.89 9.75 -5.84
N LYS A 151 7.90 8.93 -6.19
CA LYS A 151 8.60 9.05 -7.47
C LYS A 151 7.65 8.90 -8.66
N LEU A 152 6.75 7.92 -8.61
CA LEU A 152 5.75 7.70 -9.66
C LEU A 152 4.73 8.84 -9.71
N LEU A 153 4.27 9.36 -8.56
CA LEU A 153 3.37 10.51 -8.48
C LEU A 153 3.98 11.75 -9.15
N ARG A 154 5.23 12.07 -8.83
CA ARG A 154 5.96 13.16 -9.48
C ARG A 154 6.11 12.95 -10.99
N ALA A 155 6.35 11.71 -11.41
CA ALA A 155 6.38 11.37 -12.83
C ALA A 155 5.03 11.60 -13.53
N PHE A 156 3.92 11.29 -12.85
CA PHE A 156 2.57 11.61 -13.35
C PHE A 156 2.34 13.11 -13.47
N LEU A 157 2.78 13.91 -12.50
CA LEU A 157 2.66 15.36 -12.57
C LEU A 157 3.36 15.92 -13.82
N VAL A 158 4.60 15.51 -14.05
CA VAL A 158 5.34 15.92 -15.29
C VAL A 158 4.64 15.41 -16.54
N ALA A 159 4.15 14.18 -16.56
CA ALA A 159 3.40 13.62 -17.68
C ALA A 159 2.09 14.38 -17.97
N LEU A 160 1.56 15.09 -16.97
CA LEU A 160 0.37 15.95 -17.06
C LEU A 160 0.71 17.45 -17.24
N ASP A 161 1.94 17.76 -17.64
CA ASP A 161 2.43 19.12 -17.85
C ASP A 161 2.39 19.99 -16.58
N GLN A 162 2.52 19.37 -15.40
CA GLN A 162 2.60 20.04 -14.09
C GLN A 162 4.03 20.00 -13.54
N PRO A 163 4.41 20.93 -12.64
CA PRO A 163 5.65 20.82 -11.87
C PRO A 163 5.70 19.49 -11.10
N ALA A 164 6.88 18.86 -11.04
CA ALA A 164 7.04 17.57 -10.37
C ALA A 164 6.69 17.61 -8.87
N ASP A 165 6.84 18.77 -8.25
CA ASP A 165 6.61 19.07 -6.83
C ASP A 165 5.23 19.68 -6.52
N ALA A 166 4.35 19.80 -7.51
CA ALA A 166 3.06 20.50 -7.37
C ALA A 166 2.14 19.94 -6.26
N LEU A 167 2.39 18.74 -5.78
CA LEU A 167 1.63 18.11 -4.68
C LEU A 167 2.47 17.89 -3.42
N ASP A 168 3.70 18.36 -3.36
CA ASP A 168 4.58 18.11 -2.20
C ASP A 168 3.99 18.68 -0.90
N ASP A 169 3.31 19.82 -0.94
CA ASP A 169 2.62 20.41 0.22
C ASP A 169 1.44 19.55 0.73
N LEU A 170 0.92 18.66 -0.09
CA LEU A 170 -0.15 17.73 0.27
C LEU A 170 0.38 16.39 0.80
N ILE A 171 1.67 16.13 0.60
CA ILE A 171 2.35 14.93 1.09
C ILE A 171 2.85 15.24 2.50
N ALA A 172 2.08 14.85 3.53
CA ALA A 172 2.47 15.03 4.93
C ALA A 172 3.84 14.40 5.24
N ASP A 173 4.53 14.88 6.25
CA ASP A 173 5.75 14.26 6.77
C ASP A 173 5.53 13.84 8.24
N PRO A 174 5.42 12.53 8.53
CA PRO A 174 5.39 11.39 7.60
C PRO A 174 4.08 11.32 6.78
N PRO A 175 4.14 10.90 5.50
CA PRO A 175 2.95 10.79 4.66
C PRO A 175 2.02 9.68 5.15
N VAL A 176 0.73 9.98 5.13
CA VAL A 176 -0.31 8.99 5.45
C VAL A 176 -0.46 8.01 4.29
N HIS A 177 -0.38 6.74 4.59
CA HIS A 177 -0.56 5.65 3.61
C HIS A 177 -1.24 4.45 4.27
N LEU A 178 -1.78 3.58 3.45
CA LEU A 178 -2.38 2.32 3.86
C LEU A 178 -1.81 1.18 3.03
N LEU A 179 -1.30 0.15 3.70
CA LEU A 179 -0.95 -1.13 3.11
C LEU A 179 -2.03 -2.14 3.48
N LYS A 180 -2.56 -2.83 2.49
CA LYS A 180 -3.53 -3.90 2.68
C LYS A 180 -2.91 -5.21 2.21
N LEU A 181 -2.77 -6.17 3.13
CA LEU A 181 -2.43 -7.55 2.79
C LEU A 181 -3.73 -8.34 2.67
N VAL A 182 -3.91 -9.01 1.55
CA VAL A 182 -5.17 -9.69 1.24
C VAL A 182 -4.89 -11.15 0.87
N ARG A 183 -5.69 -12.06 1.41
CA ARG A 183 -5.71 -13.47 1.03
C ARG A 183 -7.12 -13.85 0.55
N TYR A 184 -7.18 -14.49 -0.60
CA TYR A 184 -8.37 -15.16 -1.11
C TYR A 184 -8.24 -16.68 -0.84
N PRO A 185 -8.94 -17.25 0.16
CA PRO A 185 -8.92 -18.68 0.39
C PRO A 185 -9.48 -19.43 -0.82
N ALA A 186 -8.93 -20.61 -1.11
CA ALA A 186 -9.53 -21.47 -2.13
C ALA A 186 -10.97 -21.80 -1.72
N SER A 187 -11.90 -21.73 -2.68
CA SER A 187 -13.26 -22.18 -2.46
C SER A 187 -13.25 -23.69 -2.24
N SER A 188 -13.75 -24.15 -1.10
CA SER A 188 -13.99 -25.57 -0.82
C SER A 188 -15.15 -26.09 -1.64
#